data_84c80eecf01d83a33bb93cb259f1f3d3
#
_entry.id   84c80eecf01d83a33bb93cb259f1f3d3
#
_cell.length_a   1.000
_cell.length_b   1.000
_cell.length_c   1.000
_cell.angle_alpha   90.00
_cell.angle_beta   90.00
_cell.angle_gamma   90.00
#
_symmetry.space_group_name_H-M   'P 1'
#
loop_
_entity.id
_entity.type
_entity.pdbx_description
1 polymer ?
#
loop_
_entity_poly.entity_id
_entity_poly.type
_entity_poly.pdbx_seq_one_letter_code
_entity_poly.pdbx_strand_id
1 'polypeptide(L)'
;MSTPLIPSTILTGFLGSGKTTLLKRILHEAHGSRIAVIENEFGEENIDNDILVQESGEQIVQMSNGCICCTIRDDLRATLSDLAARRRKGELMFDRIIIETTGVADPGPVAQTFFMDDEVASQYLLDSIITLVDAKHAEQQLDTRLEAQRQVGFADQIFISKADLVSADELAALQHRLAHINPRAKQQVTHFGNVPLKDVLDLRGFNLNAKLDIDPEFLKEDEHDHGHDHAHDHDHKHGEHCDHPHHHHHDDDVKSFVFRSDKPFDPAKLEDFLGAIVQIYGPRMLRYKGVLSMKGIDRKVVFQGVHQLMGSDLASPWGHEPRQSKLVFIGIDLPRDIILQGLEQSLVA
;
A
#
# COMPACT_ATOMS: atom_id res chain seq x y z
N MET A 1 19.09 16.31 20.37
CA MET A 1 18.87 14.99 19.76
C MET A 1 17.42 14.97 19.31
N SER A 2 17.13 14.80 18.02
CA SER A 2 15.74 14.68 17.56
C SER A 2 15.14 13.39 18.11
N THR A 3 13.96 13.49 18.72
CA THR A 3 13.21 12.30 19.14
C THR A 3 12.90 11.45 17.91
N PRO A 4 13.11 10.14 17.93
CA PRO A 4 12.78 9.31 16.78
C PRO A 4 11.27 9.37 16.51
N LEU A 5 10.90 9.40 15.21
CA LEU A 5 9.51 9.39 14.78
C LEU A 5 8.83 8.08 15.20
N ILE A 6 7.56 8.15 15.51
CA ILE A 6 6.75 7.01 15.94
C ILE A 6 6.25 6.27 14.70
N PRO A 7 6.67 5.01 14.46
CA PRO A 7 6.17 4.22 13.34
C PRO A 7 4.66 3.97 13.48
N SER A 8 3.95 4.15 12.39
CA SER A 8 2.49 4.00 12.30
C SER A 8 2.12 3.07 11.17
N THR A 9 1.35 2.02 11.45
CA THR A 9 0.88 1.03 10.48
C THR A 9 -0.60 1.20 10.27
N ILE A 10 -1.05 1.26 9.02
CA ILE A 10 -2.48 1.24 8.66
C ILE A 10 -2.87 -0.21 8.37
N LEU A 11 -3.86 -0.72 9.10
CA LEU A 11 -4.45 -2.03 8.91
C LEU A 11 -5.81 -1.86 8.22
N THR A 12 -5.93 -2.33 6.99
CA THR A 12 -7.14 -2.22 6.19
C THR A 12 -7.54 -3.57 5.60
N GLY A 13 -8.64 -3.60 4.89
CA GLY A 13 -9.21 -4.79 4.27
C GLY A 13 -10.73 -4.78 4.38
N PHE A 14 -11.41 -5.44 3.46
CA PHE A 14 -12.87 -5.40 3.38
C PHE A 14 -13.55 -6.01 4.60
N LEU A 15 -14.87 -5.83 4.71
CA LEU A 15 -15.66 -6.36 5.82
C LEU A 15 -15.47 -7.88 5.95
N GLY A 16 -15.23 -8.35 7.19
CA GLY A 16 -15.06 -9.76 7.49
C GLY A 16 -13.72 -10.39 7.07
N SER A 17 -12.76 -9.60 6.57
CA SER A 17 -11.45 -10.11 6.12
C SER A 17 -10.53 -10.62 7.24
N GLY A 18 -10.85 -10.30 8.51
CA GLY A 18 -10.09 -10.75 9.67
C GLY A 18 -9.13 -9.71 10.26
N LYS A 19 -9.32 -8.42 10.00
CA LYS A 19 -8.51 -7.32 10.56
C LYS A 19 -8.38 -7.40 12.07
N THR A 20 -9.50 -7.39 12.78
CA THR A 20 -9.53 -7.47 14.24
C THR A 20 -8.89 -8.75 14.76
N THR A 21 -8.99 -9.88 14.05
CA THR A 21 -8.31 -11.13 14.42
C THR A 21 -6.80 -11.00 14.34
N LEU A 22 -6.30 -10.38 13.25
CA LEU A 22 -4.86 -10.10 13.11
C LEU A 22 -4.39 -9.11 14.17
N LEU A 23 -5.14 -8.04 14.41
CA LEU A 23 -4.82 -7.03 15.41
C LEU A 23 -4.71 -7.66 16.81
N LYS A 24 -5.73 -8.42 17.24
CA LYS A 24 -5.68 -9.17 18.51
C LYS A 24 -4.43 -10.04 18.62
N ARG A 25 -4.08 -10.74 17.54
CA ARG A 25 -2.88 -11.58 17.52
C ARG A 25 -1.60 -10.77 17.70
N ILE A 26 -1.47 -9.64 17.00
CA ILE A 26 -0.31 -8.75 17.14
C ILE A 26 -0.18 -8.28 18.60
N LEU A 27 -1.27 -7.87 19.22
CA LEU A 27 -1.29 -7.38 20.57
C LEU A 27 -0.93 -8.45 21.61
N HIS A 28 -1.34 -9.70 21.41
CA HIS A 28 -1.04 -10.81 22.31
C HIS A 28 0.36 -11.43 22.14
N GLU A 29 1.00 -11.19 21.01
CA GLU A 29 2.31 -11.77 20.76
C GLU A 29 3.42 -10.93 21.42
N ALA A 30 4.39 -11.57 22.06
CA ALA A 30 5.48 -10.90 22.74
C ALA A 30 6.45 -10.25 21.73
N HIS A 31 6.25 -8.99 21.41
CA HIS A 31 7.07 -8.20 20.48
C HIS A 31 7.97 -7.15 21.13
N GLY A 32 7.85 -6.97 22.44
CA GLY A 32 8.67 -6.02 23.20
C GLY A 32 8.37 -4.53 22.93
N SER A 33 7.36 -4.21 22.11
CA SER A 33 6.91 -2.85 21.80
C SER A 33 5.56 -2.57 22.46
N ARG A 34 5.34 -1.34 22.87
CA ARG A 34 4.03 -0.88 23.35
C ARG A 34 3.29 -0.26 22.18
N ILE A 35 2.14 -0.81 21.87
CA ILE A 35 1.36 -0.42 20.69
C ILE A 35 0.13 0.36 21.14
N ALA A 36 -0.04 1.58 20.61
CA ALA A 36 -1.31 2.28 20.70
C ALA A 36 -2.15 1.90 19.49
N VAL A 37 -3.43 1.62 19.69
CA VAL A 37 -4.36 1.26 18.63
C VAL A 37 -5.37 2.38 18.45
N ILE A 38 -5.58 2.78 17.20
CA ILE A 38 -6.67 3.68 16.81
C ILE A 38 -7.62 2.86 15.97
N GLU A 39 -8.81 2.63 16.48
CA GLU A 39 -9.89 1.96 15.75
C GLU A 39 -10.86 3.02 15.20
N ASN A 40 -11.15 2.92 13.91
CA ASN A 40 -12.14 3.77 13.25
C ASN A 40 -13.34 2.91 12.87
N GLU A 41 -14.30 2.76 13.76
CA GLU A 41 -15.47 1.92 13.58
C GLU A 41 -16.76 2.74 13.46
N PHE A 42 -17.62 2.34 12.49
CA PHE A 42 -18.99 2.87 12.36
C PHE A 42 -19.94 2.00 13.19
N GLY A 43 -20.41 2.49 14.33
CA GLY A 43 -21.43 1.80 15.11
C GLY A 43 -21.77 2.48 16.41
N GLU A 44 -23.04 2.44 16.83
CA GLU A 44 -23.51 3.00 18.10
C GLU A 44 -23.16 2.13 19.33
N GLU A 45 -22.66 0.90 19.12
CA GLU A 45 -22.27 -0.01 20.20
C GLU A 45 -20.93 -0.70 19.90
N ASN A 46 -19.95 -0.42 20.72
CA ASN A 46 -18.59 -0.97 20.63
C ASN A 46 -18.49 -2.30 21.40
N ILE A 47 -18.96 -3.38 20.81
CA ILE A 47 -18.95 -4.71 21.43
C ILE A 47 -17.52 -5.29 21.53
N ASP A 48 -16.63 -4.93 20.59
CA ASP A 48 -15.28 -5.50 20.54
C ASP A 48 -14.26 -4.84 21.47
N ASN A 49 -14.50 -3.60 21.89
CA ASN A 49 -13.55 -2.86 22.73
C ASN A 49 -13.39 -3.35 24.16
N ASP A 50 -14.49 -3.73 24.81
CA ASP A 50 -14.43 -4.27 26.16
C ASP A 50 -13.60 -5.56 26.21
N ILE A 51 -13.52 -6.29 25.10
CA ILE A 51 -12.75 -7.54 24.98
C ILE A 51 -11.25 -7.24 24.79
N LEU A 52 -10.89 -6.22 23.98
CA LEU A 52 -9.49 -5.88 23.71
C LEU A 52 -8.80 -5.22 24.92
N VAL A 53 -9.52 -4.37 25.65
CA VAL A 53 -8.99 -3.68 26.84
C VAL A 53 -8.74 -4.64 28.01
N GLN A 54 -9.57 -5.69 28.18
CA GLN A 54 -9.46 -6.60 29.33
C GLN A 54 -8.33 -7.62 29.23
N GLU A 55 -7.88 -7.97 28.02
CA GLU A 55 -6.94 -9.08 27.84
C GLU A 55 -5.48 -8.66 27.68
N SER A 56 -5.20 -7.48 27.10
CA SER A 56 -3.82 -7.10 26.72
C SER A 56 -3.11 -6.12 27.64
N GLY A 57 -3.85 -5.41 28.50
CA GLY A 57 -3.26 -4.34 29.31
C GLY A 57 -2.74 -3.13 28.50
N GLU A 58 -3.02 -3.10 27.21
CA GLU A 58 -2.64 -2.04 26.28
C GLU A 58 -3.70 -0.94 26.22
N GLN A 59 -3.27 0.28 25.84
CA GLN A 59 -4.16 1.42 25.79
C GLN A 59 -4.78 1.54 24.40
N ILE A 60 -6.06 1.22 24.27
CA ILE A 60 -6.83 1.41 23.06
C ILE A 60 -7.48 2.79 23.09
N VAL A 61 -7.23 3.58 22.06
CA VAL A 61 -7.84 4.90 21.90
C VAL A 61 -8.84 4.85 20.76
N GLN A 62 -10.11 5.04 21.11
CA GLN A 62 -11.19 5.09 20.14
C GLN A 62 -11.43 6.49 19.61
N MET A 63 -11.67 6.58 18.32
CA MET A 63 -12.26 7.77 17.69
C MET A 63 -13.78 7.63 17.69
N SER A 64 -14.44 8.36 18.57
CA SER A 64 -15.89 8.42 18.62
C SER A 64 -16.39 9.64 17.84
N ASN A 65 -16.47 9.57 16.52
CA ASN A 65 -17.33 10.50 15.76
C ASN A 65 -17.63 9.92 14.39
N GLY A 66 -18.86 9.45 14.23
CA GLY A 66 -19.39 9.08 12.93
C GLY A 66 -19.70 10.31 12.10
N CYS A 67 -18.98 10.54 11.03
CA CYS A 67 -19.52 11.15 9.81
C CYS A 67 -18.53 11.04 8.64
N ILE A 68 -19.09 10.73 7.52
CA ILE A 68 -18.53 10.35 6.22
C ILE A 68 -17.57 11.38 5.63
N CYS A 69 -16.46 10.90 5.10
CA CYS A 69 -15.56 11.45 4.07
C CYS A 69 -14.69 12.68 4.34
N CYS A 70 -15.14 13.72 5.01
CA CYS A 70 -14.33 14.93 5.28
C CYS A 70 -13.81 15.00 6.73
N THR A 71 -14.49 14.36 7.64
CA THR A 71 -14.26 14.42 9.09
C THR A 71 -13.15 13.46 9.54
N ILE A 72 -12.97 12.32 8.86
CA ILE A 72 -11.99 11.26 9.23
C ILE A 72 -10.56 11.82 9.35
N ARG A 73 -10.18 12.72 8.46
CA ARG A 73 -8.82 13.26 8.42
C ARG A 73 -8.56 14.24 9.56
N ASP A 74 -9.51 15.13 9.85
CA ASP A 74 -9.37 16.11 10.93
C ASP A 74 -9.45 15.43 12.30
N ASP A 75 -10.31 14.42 12.45
CA ASP A 75 -10.44 13.63 13.69
C ASP A 75 -9.19 12.79 13.93
N LEU A 76 -8.64 12.14 12.89
CA LEU A 76 -7.38 11.41 13.01
C LEU A 76 -6.22 12.32 13.37
N ARG A 77 -6.12 13.50 12.74
CA ARG A 77 -5.12 14.50 13.06
C ARG A 77 -5.20 14.90 14.55
N ALA A 78 -6.40 15.26 15.01
CA ALA A 78 -6.63 15.65 16.39
C ALA A 78 -6.24 14.53 17.38
N THR A 79 -6.61 13.28 17.08
CA THR A 79 -6.25 12.11 17.86
C THR A 79 -4.75 11.89 17.92
N LEU A 80 -4.06 11.96 16.78
CA LEU A 80 -2.60 11.80 16.71
C LEU A 80 -1.89 12.91 17.51
N SER A 81 -2.34 14.17 17.39
CA SER A 81 -1.79 15.29 18.14
C SER A 81 -2.01 15.13 19.65
N ASP A 82 -3.19 14.67 20.10
CA ASP A 82 -3.47 14.39 21.52
C ASP A 82 -2.59 13.25 22.05
N LEU A 83 -2.50 12.14 21.33
CA LEU A 83 -1.64 11.01 21.71
C LEU A 83 -0.18 11.43 21.87
N ALA A 84 0.33 12.23 20.95
CA ALA A 84 1.69 12.75 21.04
C ALA A 84 1.88 13.70 22.24
N ALA A 85 0.89 14.55 22.51
CA ALA A 85 0.93 15.44 23.66
C ALA A 85 0.93 14.67 24.99
N ARG A 86 0.07 13.66 25.12
CA ARG A 86 -0.01 12.79 26.31
C ARG A 86 1.25 11.94 26.48
N ARG A 87 1.83 11.44 25.37
CA ARG A 87 3.13 10.74 25.40
C ARG A 87 4.25 11.64 25.89
N ARG A 88 4.32 12.91 25.42
CA ARG A 88 5.32 13.88 25.88
C ARG A 88 5.20 14.22 27.36
N LYS A 89 3.97 14.24 27.89
CA LYS A 89 3.71 14.43 29.32
C LYS A 89 3.98 13.19 30.17
N GLY A 90 4.27 12.04 29.56
CA GLY A 90 4.43 10.76 30.27
C GLY A 90 3.13 10.13 30.74
N GLU A 91 1.98 10.64 30.30
CA GLU A 91 0.65 10.10 30.62
C GLU A 91 0.36 8.80 29.86
N LEU A 92 0.93 8.69 28.63
CA LEU A 92 0.85 7.51 27.78
C LEU A 92 2.26 7.05 27.41
N MET A 93 2.42 5.72 27.29
CA MET A 93 3.70 5.12 26.92
C MET A 93 3.49 4.14 25.77
N PHE A 94 3.82 4.55 24.56
CA PHE A 94 3.79 3.69 23.38
C PHE A 94 4.97 4.00 22.47
N ASP A 95 5.36 3.01 21.68
CA ASP A 95 6.51 3.04 20.78
C ASP A 95 6.07 2.99 19.31
N ARG A 96 4.81 2.60 19.05
CA ARG A 96 4.22 2.40 17.73
C ARG A 96 2.71 2.65 17.78
N ILE A 97 2.13 2.97 16.61
CA ILE A 97 0.67 3.04 16.44
C ILE A 97 0.24 2.06 15.35
N ILE A 98 -0.92 1.42 15.58
CA ILE A 98 -1.67 0.70 14.53
C ILE A 98 -3.03 1.41 14.39
N ILE A 99 -3.40 1.72 13.15
CA ILE A 99 -4.68 2.33 12.81
C ILE A 99 -5.49 1.29 12.06
N GLU A 100 -6.54 0.74 12.67
CA GLU A 100 -7.48 -0.14 12.00
C GLU A 100 -8.55 0.71 11.31
N THR A 101 -8.71 0.55 9.99
CA THR A 101 -9.76 1.23 9.24
C THR A 101 -11.02 0.39 9.16
N THR A 102 -12.17 1.03 8.95
CA THR A 102 -13.42 0.29 8.65
C THR A 102 -13.26 -0.55 7.38
N GLY A 103 -14.06 -1.61 7.24
CA GLY A 103 -13.99 -2.51 6.11
C GLY A 103 -14.35 -1.89 4.75
N VAL A 104 -14.97 -0.71 4.74
CA VAL A 104 -15.33 0.04 3.52
C VAL A 104 -14.52 1.33 3.35
N ALA A 105 -13.49 1.56 4.18
CA ALA A 105 -12.68 2.76 4.10
C ALA A 105 -11.68 2.69 2.95
N ASP A 106 -11.50 3.84 2.29
CA ASP A 106 -10.34 4.12 1.45
C ASP A 106 -9.15 4.48 2.36
N PRO A 107 -8.02 3.75 2.34
CA PRO A 107 -6.88 4.06 3.18
C PRO A 107 -6.11 5.32 2.73
N GLY A 108 -6.37 5.82 1.53
CA GLY A 108 -5.67 6.99 0.97
C GLY A 108 -5.73 8.24 1.84
N PRO A 109 -6.91 8.72 2.26
CA PRO A 109 -7.04 9.87 3.17
C PRO A 109 -6.31 9.69 4.50
N VAL A 110 -6.33 8.48 5.06
CA VAL A 110 -5.60 8.15 6.30
C VAL A 110 -4.10 8.26 6.08
N ALA A 111 -3.58 7.68 4.98
CA ALA A 111 -2.17 7.76 4.62
C ALA A 111 -1.72 9.23 4.36
N GLN A 112 -2.55 10.03 3.70
CA GLN A 112 -2.25 11.45 3.43
C GLN A 112 -2.05 12.28 4.69
N THR A 113 -2.75 11.97 5.80
CA THR A 113 -2.61 12.70 7.07
C THR A 113 -1.15 12.72 7.56
N PHE A 114 -0.41 11.65 7.34
CA PHE A 114 1.00 11.54 7.73
C PHE A 114 1.96 12.41 6.92
N PHE A 115 1.55 12.90 5.76
CA PHE A 115 2.40 13.67 4.86
C PHE A 115 1.98 15.14 4.74
N MET A 116 0.70 15.43 4.91
CA MET A 116 0.14 16.77 4.65
C MET A 116 0.01 17.64 5.90
N ASP A 117 0.14 17.04 7.08
CA ASP A 117 0.07 17.77 8.34
C ASP A 117 1.46 17.83 8.98
N ASP A 118 2.03 19.03 9.08
CA ASP A 118 3.38 19.25 9.59
C ASP A 118 3.54 18.79 11.05
N GLU A 119 2.50 18.92 11.86
CA GLU A 119 2.53 18.47 13.25
C GLU A 119 2.60 16.94 13.33
N VAL A 120 1.76 16.25 12.55
CA VAL A 120 1.77 14.78 12.47
C VAL A 120 3.09 14.29 11.86
N ALA A 121 3.54 14.86 10.76
CA ALA A 121 4.78 14.48 10.09
C ALA A 121 6.03 14.68 10.96
N SER A 122 5.99 15.65 11.89
CA SER A 122 7.09 15.89 12.82
C SER A 122 7.21 14.85 13.94
N GLN A 123 6.18 14.03 14.17
CA GLN A 123 6.09 13.11 15.31
C GLN A 123 5.91 11.65 14.89
N TYR A 124 5.28 11.43 13.75
CA TYR A 124 4.91 10.11 13.23
C TYR A 124 5.54 9.83 11.88
N LEU A 125 5.75 8.56 11.62
CA LEU A 125 6.20 8.04 10.33
C LEU A 125 5.22 6.96 9.89
N LEU A 126 4.61 7.12 8.72
CA LEU A 126 3.85 6.02 8.12
C LEU A 126 4.84 4.90 7.75
N ASP A 127 4.74 3.77 8.44
CA ASP A 127 5.59 2.61 8.22
C ASP A 127 5.07 1.78 7.04
N SER A 128 3.79 1.41 7.07
CA SER A 128 3.20 0.55 6.04
C SER A 128 1.68 0.58 6.03
N ILE A 129 1.11 0.12 4.90
CA ILE A 129 -0.31 -0.22 4.76
C ILE A 129 -0.40 -1.73 4.57
N ILE A 130 -1.11 -2.40 5.48
CA ILE A 130 -1.37 -3.83 5.45
C ILE A 130 -2.82 -4.06 5.09
N THR A 131 -3.06 -4.87 4.07
CA THR A 131 -4.40 -5.20 3.59
C THR A 131 -4.71 -6.67 3.83
N LEU A 132 -5.84 -6.95 4.49
CA LEU A 132 -6.37 -8.30 4.59
C LEU A 132 -7.41 -8.55 3.50
N VAL A 133 -7.26 -9.68 2.81
CA VAL A 133 -8.15 -10.16 1.75
C VAL A 133 -8.74 -11.50 2.16
N ASP A 134 -10.06 -11.60 2.18
CA ASP A 134 -10.80 -12.84 2.45
C ASP A 134 -10.85 -13.68 1.18
N ALA A 135 -10.09 -14.78 1.11
CA ALA A 135 -10.02 -15.63 -0.08
C ALA A 135 -11.39 -16.09 -0.57
N LYS A 136 -12.31 -16.36 0.34
CA LYS A 136 -13.65 -16.88 0.01
C LYS A 136 -14.55 -15.86 -0.69
N HIS A 137 -14.42 -14.57 -0.35
CA HIS A 137 -15.31 -13.53 -0.84
C HIS A 137 -14.59 -12.49 -1.74
N ALA A 138 -13.28 -12.62 -1.90
CA ALA A 138 -12.46 -11.63 -2.59
C ALA A 138 -12.91 -11.37 -4.03
N GLU A 139 -13.21 -12.41 -4.81
CA GLU A 139 -13.62 -12.26 -6.20
C GLU A 139 -14.86 -11.35 -6.30
N GLN A 140 -15.92 -11.66 -5.55
CA GLN A 140 -17.13 -10.84 -5.52
C GLN A 140 -16.88 -9.42 -5.03
N GLN A 141 -16.02 -9.26 -4.01
CA GLN A 141 -15.70 -7.95 -3.45
C GLN A 141 -14.91 -7.10 -4.44
N LEU A 142 -13.92 -7.67 -5.11
CA LEU A 142 -13.14 -6.99 -6.13
C LEU A 142 -13.97 -6.63 -7.38
N ASP A 143 -14.95 -7.46 -7.76
CA ASP A 143 -15.84 -7.19 -8.90
C ASP A 143 -16.84 -6.07 -8.61
N THR A 144 -17.27 -5.90 -7.36
CA THR A 144 -18.41 -5.04 -7.04
C THR A 144 -18.07 -3.82 -6.18
N ARG A 145 -16.84 -3.75 -5.64
CA ARG A 145 -16.45 -2.75 -4.65
C ARG A 145 -15.11 -2.12 -4.99
N LEU A 146 -15.17 -0.88 -5.44
CA LEU A 146 -13.97 -0.09 -5.73
C LEU A 146 -13.09 0.10 -4.47
N GLU A 147 -13.70 0.15 -3.29
CA GLU A 147 -12.99 0.25 -2.01
C GLU A 147 -12.07 -0.96 -1.80
N ALA A 148 -12.54 -2.19 -2.12
CA ALA A 148 -11.73 -3.40 -2.02
C ALA A 148 -10.51 -3.33 -2.96
N GLN A 149 -10.70 -2.90 -4.22
CA GLN A 149 -9.61 -2.70 -5.16
C GLN A 149 -8.63 -1.63 -4.69
N ARG A 150 -9.11 -0.50 -4.14
CA ARG A 150 -8.27 0.56 -3.58
C ARG A 150 -7.45 0.07 -2.40
N GLN A 151 -8.04 -0.68 -1.47
CA GLN A 151 -7.34 -1.26 -0.33
C GLN A 151 -6.17 -2.14 -0.80
N VAL A 152 -6.36 -2.96 -1.84
CA VAL A 152 -5.31 -3.74 -2.48
C VAL A 152 -4.28 -2.84 -3.16
N GLY A 153 -4.71 -1.82 -3.89
CA GLY A 153 -3.84 -0.88 -4.61
C GLY A 153 -2.89 -0.11 -3.68
N PHE A 154 -3.33 0.21 -2.45
CA PHE A 154 -2.50 0.90 -1.46
C PHE A 154 -1.55 -0.02 -0.68
N ALA A 155 -1.76 -1.33 -0.68
CA ALA A 155 -1.05 -2.25 0.18
C ALA A 155 0.47 -2.27 -0.03
N ASP A 156 1.22 -2.35 1.05
CA ASP A 156 2.63 -2.79 1.08
C ASP A 156 2.72 -4.31 1.28
N GLN A 157 1.81 -4.84 2.08
CA GLN A 157 1.68 -6.25 2.39
C GLN A 157 0.21 -6.67 2.29
N ILE A 158 -0.05 -7.80 1.64
CA ILE A 158 -1.37 -8.40 1.56
C ILE A 158 -1.34 -9.73 2.32
N PHE A 159 -2.23 -9.87 3.30
CA PHE A 159 -2.50 -11.15 3.94
C PHE A 159 -3.80 -11.75 3.42
N ILE A 160 -3.72 -12.95 2.86
CA ILE A 160 -4.87 -13.67 2.33
C ILE A 160 -5.37 -14.61 3.43
N SER A 161 -6.52 -14.28 4.00
CA SER A 161 -7.19 -15.05 5.05
C SER A 161 -8.15 -16.07 4.45
N LYS A 162 -8.57 -17.04 5.26
CA LYS A 162 -9.59 -18.06 4.90
C LYS A 162 -9.27 -18.85 3.63
N ALA A 163 -8.00 -19.02 3.33
CA ALA A 163 -7.56 -19.81 2.18
C ALA A 163 -7.94 -21.29 2.27
N ASP A 164 -8.24 -21.76 3.47
CA ASP A 164 -8.80 -23.12 3.75
C ASP A 164 -10.24 -23.31 3.25
N LEU A 165 -10.93 -22.23 2.89
CA LEU A 165 -12.31 -22.25 2.37
C LEU A 165 -12.39 -22.23 0.84
N VAL A 166 -11.27 -22.24 0.14
CA VAL A 166 -11.18 -22.23 -1.32
C VAL A 166 -10.25 -23.33 -1.82
N SER A 167 -10.38 -23.69 -3.09
CA SER A 167 -9.46 -24.64 -3.73
C SER A 167 -8.09 -23.98 -4.02
N ALA A 168 -7.09 -24.81 -4.30
CA ALA A 168 -5.77 -24.33 -4.67
C ALA A 168 -5.80 -23.48 -5.96
N ASP A 169 -6.65 -23.86 -6.92
CA ASP A 169 -6.80 -23.14 -8.19
C ASP A 169 -7.48 -21.78 -7.99
N GLU A 170 -8.53 -21.70 -7.17
CA GLU A 170 -9.18 -20.44 -6.79
C GLU A 170 -8.20 -19.51 -6.06
N LEU A 171 -7.39 -20.06 -5.15
CA LEU A 171 -6.38 -19.28 -4.45
C LEU A 171 -5.31 -18.74 -5.40
N ALA A 172 -4.83 -19.56 -6.34
CA ALA A 172 -3.84 -19.15 -7.33
C ALA A 172 -4.39 -18.07 -8.26
N ALA A 173 -5.65 -18.19 -8.73
CA ALA A 173 -6.33 -17.19 -9.53
C ALA A 173 -6.45 -15.86 -8.77
N LEU A 174 -6.86 -15.90 -7.49
CA LEU A 174 -6.92 -14.71 -6.64
C LEU A 174 -5.54 -14.06 -6.48
N GLN A 175 -4.50 -14.83 -6.19
CA GLN A 175 -3.15 -14.30 -6.04
C GLN A 175 -2.66 -13.62 -7.32
N HIS A 176 -2.95 -14.20 -8.48
CA HIS A 176 -2.65 -13.61 -9.78
C HIS A 176 -3.39 -12.29 -9.98
N ARG A 177 -4.69 -12.22 -9.67
CA ARG A 177 -5.49 -10.98 -9.76
C ARG A 177 -4.96 -9.89 -8.83
N LEU A 178 -4.64 -10.22 -7.59
CA LEU A 178 -4.05 -9.28 -6.62
C LEU A 178 -2.71 -8.73 -7.10
N ALA A 179 -1.86 -9.59 -7.71
CA ALA A 179 -0.61 -9.17 -8.31
C ALA A 179 -0.81 -8.25 -9.53
N HIS A 180 -1.89 -8.43 -10.29
CA HIS A 180 -2.24 -7.55 -11.40
C HIS A 180 -2.66 -6.16 -10.92
N ILE A 181 -3.46 -6.08 -9.86
CA ILE A 181 -3.85 -4.80 -9.23
C ILE A 181 -2.64 -4.12 -8.58
N ASN A 182 -1.85 -4.88 -7.80
CA ASN A 182 -0.69 -4.34 -7.08
C ASN A 182 0.49 -5.33 -7.12
N PRO A 183 1.37 -5.24 -8.14
CA PRO A 183 2.51 -6.13 -8.30
C PRO A 183 3.61 -5.93 -7.24
N ARG A 184 3.47 -4.93 -6.39
CA ARG A 184 4.47 -4.59 -5.37
C ARG A 184 4.18 -5.15 -4.00
N ALA A 185 2.90 -5.35 -3.68
CA ALA A 185 2.53 -5.86 -2.38
C ALA A 185 2.95 -7.34 -2.27
N LYS A 186 3.72 -7.66 -1.24
CA LYS A 186 4.00 -9.05 -0.92
C LYS A 186 2.71 -9.73 -0.51
N GLN A 187 2.48 -10.94 -1.03
CA GLN A 187 1.29 -11.71 -0.71
C GLN A 187 1.67 -12.87 0.20
N GLN A 188 0.89 -13.08 1.25
CA GLN A 188 1.08 -14.17 2.19
C GLN A 188 -0.26 -14.73 2.66
N VAL A 189 -0.41 -16.05 2.61
CA VAL A 189 -1.57 -16.73 3.19
C VAL A 189 -1.45 -16.73 4.71
N THR A 190 -2.55 -16.43 5.39
CA THR A 190 -2.62 -16.46 6.85
C THR A 190 -3.80 -17.28 7.36
N HIS A 191 -3.60 -18.00 8.44
CA HIS A 191 -4.65 -18.72 9.16
C HIS A 191 -4.86 -18.07 10.53
N PHE A 192 -6.07 -17.53 10.76
CA PHE A 192 -6.44 -16.85 12.02
C PHE A 192 -5.43 -15.79 12.47
N GLY A 193 -4.91 -14.99 11.52
CA GLY A 193 -3.93 -13.94 11.80
C GLY A 193 -2.54 -14.43 12.20
N ASN A 194 -2.24 -15.71 12.01
CA ASN A 194 -0.93 -16.29 12.35
C ASN A 194 0.11 -15.90 11.28
N VAL A 195 0.76 -14.79 11.50
CA VAL A 195 1.83 -14.25 10.64
C VAL A 195 3.04 -13.87 11.50
N PRO A 196 4.26 -13.98 10.98
CA PRO A 196 5.44 -13.49 11.69
C PRO A 196 5.34 -11.97 11.90
N LEU A 197 5.59 -11.49 13.11
CA LEU A 197 5.51 -10.05 13.43
C LEU A 197 6.41 -9.17 12.55
N LYS A 198 7.56 -9.69 12.11
CA LYS A 198 8.44 -9.02 11.15
C LYS A 198 7.79 -8.73 9.79
N ASP A 199 6.73 -9.46 9.44
CA ASP A 199 5.97 -9.27 8.20
C ASP A 199 4.79 -8.30 8.39
N VAL A 200 4.65 -7.75 9.61
CA VAL A 200 3.61 -6.78 10.00
C VAL A 200 4.23 -5.46 10.47
N LEU A 201 5.32 -5.54 11.24
CA LEU A 201 5.96 -4.39 11.87
C LEU A 201 7.30 -4.08 11.16
N ASP A 202 7.64 -2.78 11.07
CA ASP A 202 8.88 -2.30 10.47
C ASP A 202 9.06 -2.65 8.98
N LEU A 203 7.96 -2.67 8.23
CA LEU A 203 7.99 -2.94 6.78
C LEU A 203 8.64 -1.81 5.98
N ARG A 204 8.70 -0.60 6.56
CA ARG A 204 9.30 0.60 5.96
C ARG A 204 8.80 0.93 4.55
N GLY A 205 7.53 0.64 4.30
CA GLY A 205 6.88 0.82 3.01
C GLY A 205 6.89 2.28 2.50
N PHE A 206 6.89 3.25 3.43
CA PHE A 206 6.80 4.69 3.16
C PHE A 206 7.96 5.53 3.71
N ASN A 207 9.03 4.91 4.19
CA ASN A 207 10.11 5.66 4.80
C ASN A 207 10.92 6.42 3.75
N LEU A 208 10.67 7.74 3.63
CA LEU A 208 11.43 8.65 2.76
C LEU A 208 12.83 8.95 3.33
N ASN A 209 13.02 8.82 4.64
CA ASN A 209 14.25 9.22 5.34
C ASN A 209 15.13 8.06 5.81
N ALA A 210 14.69 6.82 5.67
CA ALA A 210 15.56 5.70 6.00
C ALA A 210 16.59 5.53 4.90
N LYS A 211 17.81 5.17 5.29
CA LYS A 211 18.78 4.55 4.37
C LYS A 211 18.07 3.34 3.77
N LEU A 212 17.41 3.57 2.65
CA LEU A 212 16.54 2.61 2.01
C LEU A 212 17.40 1.43 1.57
N ASP A 213 17.29 0.35 2.31
CA ASP A 213 17.54 -0.97 1.75
C ASP A 213 16.41 -1.19 0.74
N ILE A 214 16.73 -0.90 -0.52
CA ILE A 214 15.84 -1.24 -1.63
C ILE A 214 15.69 -2.74 -1.58
N ASP A 215 14.43 -3.21 -1.50
CA ASP A 215 14.17 -4.63 -1.61
C ASP A 215 14.91 -5.15 -2.86
N PRO A 216 15.93 -6.02 -2.71
CA PRO A 216 16.69 -6.51 -3.86
C PRO A 216 15.79 -7.18 -4.90
N GLU A 217 14.62 -7.68 -4.50
CA GLU A 217 13.65 -8.29 -5.40
C GLU A 217 12.90 -7.25 -6.25
N PHE A 218 12.82 -5.99 -5.81
CA PHE A 218 12.15 -4.95 -6.59
C PHE A 218 12.80 -4.71 -7.96
N LEU A 219 14.11 -4.89 -8.08
CA LEU A 219 14.85 -4.71 -9.34
C LEU A 219 14.94 -5.98 -10.18
N LYS A 220 14.62 -7.17 -9.62
CA LYS A 220 14.60 -8.41 -10.40
C LYS A 220 13.51 -8.33 -11.46
N GLU A 221 13.76 -8.97 -12.58
CA GLU A 221 12.76 -9.16 -13.64
C GLU A 221 11.63 -10.03 -13.08
N ASP A 222 10.41 -9.53 -13.13
CA ASP A 222 9.23 -10.35 -12.90
C ASP A 222 9.09 -11.27 -14.10
N GLU A 223 9.26 -12.57 -13.93
CA GLU A 223 9.08 -13.59 -14.99
C GLU A 223 7.65 -13.65 -15.57
N HIS A 224 6.77 -12.76 -15.13
CA HIS A 224 5.35 -12.69 -15.47
C HIS A 224 4.96 -11.49 -16.35
N ASP A 225 5.91 -10.81 -17.00
CA ASP A 225 5.57 -9.76 -17.98
C ASP A 225 5.16 -10.42 -19.33
N HIS A 226 3.99 -11.04 -19.35
CA HIS A 226 3.33 -11.42 -20.58
C HIS A 226 2.74 -10.16 -21.20
N GLY A 227 3.53 -9.49 -22.03
CA GLY A 227 3.07 -8.45 -22.92
C GLY A 227 2.03 -9.01 -23.90
N HIS A 228 0.76 -8.90 -23.57
CA HIS A 228 -0.32 -9.14 -24.50
C HIS A 228 -0.62 -7.85 -25.26
N ASP A 229 0.21 -7.58 -26.28
CA ASP A 229 -0.19 -6.72 -27.39
C ASP A 229 -1.21 -7.50 -28.23
N HIS A 230 -2.48 -7.29 -27.96
CA HIS A 230 -3.55 -7.74 -28.85
C HIS A 230 -3.87 -6.64 -29.88
N ALA A 231 -3.17 -6.69 -31.01
CA ALA A 231 -3.70 -6.12 -32.24
C ALA A 231 -4.92 -6.97 -32.65
N HIS A 232 -6.12 -6.40 -32.60
CA HIS A 232 -7.33 -7.04 -33.11
C HIS A 232 -7.32 -7.01 -34.64
N ASP A 233 -6.98 -8.14 -35.23
CA ASP A 233 -7.33 -8.42 -36.63
C ASP A 233 -8.48 -9.44 -36.61
N HIS A 234 -9.65 -9.02 -37.13
CA HIS A 234 -10.84 -9.85 -37.22
C HIS A 234 -10.80 -10.64 -38.51
N ASP A 235 -10.52 -11.94 -38.44
CA ASP A 235 -10.89 -12.85 -39.53
C ASP A 235 -11.62 -14.08 -38.95
N HIS A 236 -12.91 -14.22 -39.32
CA HIS A 236 -13.78 -15.30 -38.87
C HIS A 236 -13.54 -16.57 -39.67
N LYS A 237 -13.07 -17.66 -39.05
CA LYS A 237 -13.33 -19.01 -39.54
C LYS A 237 -13.78 -19.93 -38.41
N HIS A 238 -14.98 -20.48 -38.57
CA HIS A 238 -15.57 -21.51 -37.73
C HIS A 238 -14.79 -22.83 -37.79
N GLY A 239 -14.56 -23.46 -36.64
CA GLY A 239 -14.08 -24.83 -36.55
C GLY A 239 -13.68 -25.25 -35.13
N GLU A 240 -14.51 -26.10 -34.52
CA GLU A 240 -14.24 -27.11 -33.49
C GLU A 240 -13.84 -26.72 -32.05
N HIS A 241 -14.63 -27.27 -31.16
CA HIS A 241 -14.52 -27.23 -29.68
C HIS A 241 -13.11 -27.57 -29.16
N CYS A 242 -12.47 -26.60 -28.55
CA CYS A 242 -11.43 -26.83 -27.56
C CYS A 242 -11.89 -26.19 -26.25
N ASP A 243 -12.16 -27.00 -25.24
CA ASP A 243 -12.36 -26.58 -23.85
C ASP A 243 -11.04 -26.01 -23.33
N HIS A 244 -10.84 -24.72 -23.51
CA HIS A 244 -9.82 -23.98 -22.75
C HIS A 244 -10.51 -23.33 -21.56
N PRO A 245 -9.95 -23.39 -20.34
CA PRO A 245 -10.51 -22.69 -19.20
C PRO A 245 -10.54 -21.20 -19.57
N HIS A 246 -11.73 -20.62 -19.56
CA HIS A 246 -11.95 -19.21 -19.79
C HIS A 246 -11.21 -18.42 -18.71
N HIS A 247 -10.09 -17.81 -19.06
CA HIS A 247 -9.52 -16.74 -18.27
C HIS A 247 -10.52 -15.59 -18.32
N HIS A 248 -11.29 -15.43 -17.26
CA HIS A 248 -12.12 -14.25 -17.06
C HIS A 248 -11.17 -13.05 -16.97
N HIS A 249 -11.16 -12.20 -17.97
CA HIS A 249 -10.54 -10.88 -17.88
C HIS A 249 -11.38 -10.06 -16.92
N HIS A 250 -10.96 -9.97 -15.67
CA HIS A 250 -11.54 -9.03 -14.74
C HIS A 250 -11.17 -7.61 -15.19
N ASP A 251 -12.15 -6.77 -15.45
CA ASP A 251 -11.92 -5.36 -15.79
C ASP A 251 -11.87 -4.54 -14.49
N ASP A 252 -10.80 -4.73 -13.74
CA ASP A 252 -10.56 -3.99 -12.50
C ASP A 252 -10.35 -2.50 -12.81
N ASP A 253 -11.00 -1.62 -12.03
CA ASP A 253 -10.83 -0.17 -12.15
C ASP A 253 -9.45 0.28 -11.69
N VAL A 254 -8.90 -0.40 -10.67
CA VAL A 254 -7.52 -0.18 -10.21
C VAL A 254 -6.58 -1.06 -11.02
N LYS A 255 -5.69 -0.41 -11.75
CA LYS A 255 -4.70 -1.07 -12.62
C LYS A 255 -3.30 -0.59 -12.28
N SER A 256 -2.32 -1.41 -12.62
CA SER A 256 -0.91 -1.08 -12.47
C SER A 256 -0.16 -1.21 -13.79
N PHE A 257 0.92 -0.48 -13.91
CA PHE A 257 1.89 -0.65 -14.99
C PHE A 257 3.30 -0.30 -14.52
N VAL A 258 4.28 -0.85 -15.22
CA VAL A 258 5.69 -0.72 -14.89
C VAL A 258 6.42 -0.04 -16.06
N PHE A 259 7.28 0.93 -15.73
CA PHE A 259 8.26 1.51 -16.64
C PHE A 259 9.65 0.99 -16.28
N ARG A 260 10.44 0.61 -17.28
CA ARG A 260 11.85 0.21 -17.11
C ARG A 260 12.72 0.92 -18.13
N SER A 261 13.95 1.28 -17.71
CA SER A 261 14.94 1.85 -18.61
C SER A 261 16.36 1.65 -18.08
N ASP A 262 17.28 1.27 -18.98
CA ASP A 262 18.72 1.24 -18.69
C ASP A 262 19.38 2.61 -18.90
N LYS A 263 18.66 3.55 -19.53
CA LYS A 263 19.14 4.91 -19.69
C LYS A 263 18.83 5.73 -18.44
N PRO A 264 19.74 6.61 -18.01
CA PRO A 264 19.47 7.48 -16.88
C PRO A 264 18.46 8.58 -17.25
N PHE A 265 17.72 9.05 -16.26
CA PHE A 265 16.87 10.22 -16.40
C PHE A 265 17.67 11.53 -16.35
N ASP A 266 17.19 12.53 -17.08
CA ASP A 266 17.58 13.93 -16.87
C ASP A 266 16.77 14.47 -15.69
N PRO A 267 17.42 14.94 -14.61
CA PRO A 267 16.72 15.35 -13.40
C PRO A 267 15.67 16.42 -13.62
N ALA A 268 15.99 17.47 -14.40
CA ALA A 268 15.08 18.59 -14.61
C ALA A 268 13.84 18.17 -15.42
N LYS A 269 14.06 17.42 -16.51
CA LYS A 269 12.94 16.93 -17.33
C LYS A 269 12.00 16.00 -16.55
N LEU A 270 12.59 15.12 -15.72
CA LEU A 270 11.78 14.18 -14.94
C LEU A 270 10.99 14.90 -13.85
N GLU A 271 11.60 15.88 -13.17
CA GLU A 271 10.92 16.68 -12.14
C GLU A 271 9.74 17.46 -12.73
N ASP A 272 9.95 18.16 -13.84
CA ASP A 272 8.90 18.89 -14.55
C ASP A 272 7.74 17.95 -14.96
N PHE A 273 8.08 16.80 -15.55
CA PHE A 273 7.09 15.84 -16.01
C PHE A 273 6.31 15.22 -14.85
N LEU A 274 7.00 14.72 -13.82
CA LEU A 274 6.34 14.09 -12.67
C LEU A 274 5.50 15.12 -11.89
N GLY A 275 5.97 16.36 -11.74
CA GLY A 275 5.20 17.43 -11.14
C GLY A 275 3.89 17.68 -11.89
N ALA A 276 3.92 17.75 -13.22
CA ALA A 276 2.73 17.93 -14.04
C ALA A 276 1.76 16.73 -13.93
N ILE A 277 2.26 15.51 -14.02
CA ILE A 277 1.44 14.29 -13.94
C ILE A 277 0.78 14.17 -12.56
N VAL A 278 1.51 14.41 -11.49
CA VAL A 278 0.97 14.35 -10.12
C VAL A 278 -0.07 15.44 -9.89
N GLN A 279 0.12 16.62 -10.43
CA GLN A 279 -0.86 17.69 -10.34
C GLN A 279 -2.17 17.36 -11.06
N ILE A 280 -2.10 16.75 -12.25
CA ILE A 280 -3.27 16.46 -13.10
C ILE A 280 -3.96 15.17 -12.65
N TYR A 281 -3.21 14.10 -12.42
CA TYR A 281 -3.72 12.75 -12.19
C TYR A 281 -3.56 12.27 -10.75
N GLY A 282 -2.94 13.06 -9.87
CA GLY A 282 -2.66 12.67 -8.49
C GLY A 282 -3.86 12.07 -7.73
N PRO A 283 -5.09 12.64 -7.81
CA PRO A 283 -6.25 12.03 -7.15
C PRO A 283 -6.59 10.61 -7.63
N ARG A 284 -6.15 10.23 -8.85
CA ARG A 284 -6.34 8.91 -9.46
C ARG A 284 -5.13 8.00 -9.30
N MET A 285 -3.96 8.55 -8.97
CA MET A 285 -2.73 7.81 -8.67
C MET A 285 -2.78 7.34 -7.22
N LEU A 286 -3.17 6.10 -6.98
CA LEU A 286 -3.25 5.57 -5.61
C LEU A 286 -1.86 5.49 -5.00
N ARG A 287 -0.94 4.88 -5.74
CA ARG A 287 0.44 4.69 -5.29
C ARG A 287 1.41 4.65 -6.47
N TYR A 288 2.59 5.19 -6.26
CA TYR A 288 3.69 5.04 -7.20
C TYR A 288 5.02 4.95 -6.45
N LYS A 289 5.93 4.16 -6.97
CA LYS A 289 7.26 3.96 -6.38
C LYS A 289 8.24 3.51 -7.45
N GLY A 290 9.48 3.94 -7.30
CA GLY A 290 10.54 3.53 -8.20
C GLY A 290 11.92 3.69 -7.63
N VAL A 291 12.85 3.04 -8.31
CA VAL A 291 14.28 3.26 -8.20
C VAL A 291 14.74 3.86 -9.52
N LEU A 292 15.45 4.95 -9.45
CA LEU A 292 15.83 5.74 -10.61
C LEU A 292 17.35 5.84 -10.73
N SER A 293 17.84 5.63 -11.93
CA SER A 293 19.17 6.05 -12.36
C SER A 293 19.08 7.47 -12.90
N MET A 294 19.81 8.39 -12.31
CA MET A 294 19.78 9.83 -12.66
C MET A 294 21.12 10.27 -13.24
N LYS A 295 21.10 11.12 -14.24
CA LYS A 295 22.32 11.70 -14.82
C LYS A 295 23.09 12.49 -13.77
N GLY A 296 24.37 12.20 -13.62
CA GLY A 296 25.25 12.90 -12.68
C GLY A 296 25.11 12.47 -11.23
N ILE A 297 24.26 11.47 -10.91
CA ILE A 297 24.07 10.93 -9.57
C ILE A 297 24.55 9.48 -9.55
N ASP A 298 25.51 9.16 -8.66
CA ASP A 298 26.10 7.83 -8.56
C ASP A 298 25.38 6.92 -7.55
N ARG A 299 24.28 7.41 -7.02
CA ARG A 299 23.42 6.71 -6.07
C ARG A 299 22.06 6.41 -6.68
N LYS A 300 21.43 5.37 -6.19
CA LYS A 300 20.04 5.08 -6.51
C LYS A 300 19.18 6.21 -5.94
N VAL A 301 18.27 6.74 -6.76
CA VAL A 301 17.26 7.69 -6.30
C VAL A 301 15.97 6.90 -6.11
N VAL A 302 15.44 6.85 -4.90
CA VAL A 302 14.14 6.25 -4.63
C VAL A 302 13.09 7.33 -4.74
N PHE A 303 12.06 7.04 -5.51
CA PHE A 303 10.93 7.89 -5.76
C PHE A 303 9.67 7.18 -5.32
N GLN A 304 8.80 7.87 -4.59
CA GLN A 304 7.54 7.28 -4.14
C GLN A 304 6.49 8.35 -3.85
N GLY A 305 5.22 7.93 -3.88
CA GLY A 305 4.14 8.81 -3.53
C GLY A 305 2.79 8.13 -3.36
N VAL A 306 1.87 8.92 -2.84
CA VAL A 306 0.47 8.58 -2.59
C VAL A 306 -0.37 9.77 -3.06
N HIS A 307 -1.23 9.55 -4.04
CA HIS A 307 -2.03 10.60 -4.66
C HIS A 307 -1.15 11.77 -5.15
N GLN A 308 -1.43 12.98 -4.68
CA GLN A 308 -0.68 14.20 -5.05
C GLN A 308 0.63 14.39 -4.28
N LEU A 309 0.91 13.52 -3.32
CA LEU A 309 2.10 13.62 -2.48
C LEU A 309 3.23 12.80 -3.06
N MET A 310 4.32 13.46 -3.34
CA MET A 310 5.49 12.91 -4.00
C MET A 310 6.76 13.22 -3.20
N GLY A 311 7.64 12.24 -3.10
CA GLY A 311 8.94 12.44 -2.48
C GLY A 311 10.01 11.58 -3.10
N SER A 312 11.26 12.04 -2.98
CA SER A 312 12.43 11.30 -3.42
C SER A 312 13.56 11.41 -2.41
N ASP A 313 14.39 10.36 -2.32
CA ASP A 313 15.57 10.35 -1.48
C ASP A 313 16.71 9.55 -2.13
N LEU A 314 17.94 9.81 -1.66
CA LEU A 314 19.14 9.13 -2.11
C LEU A 314 19.35 7.84 -1.30
N ALA A 315 19.29 6.70 -1.97
CA ALA A 315 19.58 5.40 -1.39
C ALA A 315 21.09 5.02 -1.53
N SER A 316 21.40 3.74 -1.47
CA SER A 316 22.76 3.22 -1.63
C SER A 316 23.38 3.58 -2.98
N PRO A 317 24.72 3.67 -3.10
CA PRO A 317 25.38 3.74 -4.39
C PRO A 317 25.04 2.53 -5.27
N TRP A 318 25.06 2.71 -6.59
CA TRP A 318 24.88 1.61 -7.54
C TRP A 318 26.01 0.56 -7.43
N GLY A 319 27.22 0.97 -7.09
CA GLY A 319 28.37 0.07 -7.01
C GLY A 319 28.63 -0.66 -8.34
N HIS A 320 28.61 -2.00 -8.30
CA HIS A 320 28.75 -2.85 -9.49
C HIS A 320 27.41 -3.32 -10.06
N GLU A 321 26.29 -2.92 -9.48
CA GLU A 321 24.96 -3.28 -9.97
C GLU A 321 24.64 -2.55 -11.28
N PRO A 322 23.91 -3.19 -12.21
CA PRO A 322 23.42 -2.52 -13.41
C PRO A 322 22.56 -1.30 -13.04
N ARG A 323 22.82 -0.18 -13.70
CA ARG A 323 22.01 1.04 -13.50
C ARG A 323 20.74 0.93 -14.29
N GLN A 324 19.68 0.48 -13.65
CA GLN A 324 18.36 0.33 -14.26
C GLN A 324 17.32 1.10 -13.44
N SER A 325 16.52 1.90 -14.14
CA SER A 325 15.35 2.54 -13.54
C SER A 325 14.15 1.62 -13.65
N LYS A 326 13.39 1.49 -12.56
CA LYS A 326 12.11 0.79 -12.52
C LYS A 326 11.12 1.62 -11.73
N LEU A 327 9.97 1.99 -12.36
CA LEU A 327 8.87 2.69 -11.72
C LEU A 327 7.59 1.87 -11.87
N VAL A 328 6.81 1.80 -10.81
CA VAL A 328 5.49 1.19 -10.80
C VAL A 328 4.48 2.27 -10.45
N PHE A 329 3.41 2.34 -11.22
CA PHE A 329 2.25 3.19 -11.00
C PHE A 329 1.03 2.32 -10.76
N ILE A 330 0.24 2.66 -9.75
CA ILE A 330 -1.01 1.99 -9.39
C ILE A 330 -2.08 3.06 -9.29
N GLY A 331 -3.19 2.91 -10.00
CA GLY A 331 -4.26 3.90 -9.96
C GLY A 331 -5.47 3.53 -10.80
N ILE A 332 -6.40 4.48 -10.90
CA ILE A 332 -7.69 4.33 -11.57
C ILE A 332 -7.64 5.10 -12.89
N ASP A 333 -7.91 4.44 -14.01
CA ASP A 333 -7.92 5.03 -15.37
C ASP A 333 -6.71 5.95 -15.63
N LEU A 334 -5.53 5.55 -15.24
CA LEU A 334 -4.33 6.33 -15.53
C LEU A 334 -4.03 6.30 -17.03
N PRO A 335 -3.63 7.43 -17.62
CA PRO A 335 -3.27 7.48 -19.04
C PRO A 335 -1.87 6.85 -19.24
N ARG A 336 -1.83 5.52 -19.27
CA ARG A 336 -0.60 4.71 -19.34
C ARG A 336 0.35 5.21 -20.43
N ASP A 337 -0.17 5.37 -21.65
CA ASP A 337 0.66 5.74 -22.80
C ASP A 337 1.27 7.14 -22.65
N ILE A 338 0.51 8.10 -22.11
CA ILE A 338 1.01 9.45 -21.85
C ILE A 338 2.12 9.40 -20.77
N ILE A 339 1.91 8.61 -19.71
CA ILE A 339 2.89 8.48 -18.63
C ILE A 339 4.15 7.81 -19.14
N LEU A 340 4.04 6.69 -19.86
CA LEU A 340 5.20 5.99 -20.43
C LEU A 340 5.97 6.88 -21.42
N GLN A 341 5.27 7.55 -22.35
CA GLN A 341 5.90 8.46 -23.31
C GLN A 341 6.63 9.63 -22.63
N GLY A 342 6.02 10.22 -21.60
CA GLY A 342 6.67 11.33 -20.87
C GLY A 342 7.89 10.88 -20.08
N LEU A 343 7.86 9.69 -19.51
CA LEU A 343 9.04 9.09 -18.87
C LEU A 343 10.14 8.81 -19.89
N GLU A 344 9.83 8.28 -21.08
CA GLU A 344 10.80 8.09 -22.15
C GLU A 344 11.44 9.41 -22.61
N GLN A 345 10.64 10.48 -22.77
CA GLN A 345 11.13 11.80 -23.13
C GLN A 345 11.99 12.47 -22.03
N SER A 346 11.84 12.00 -20.80
CA SER A 346 12.64 12.47 -19.65
C SER A 346 13.98 11.76 -19.52
N LEU A 347 14.26 10.75 -20.35
CA LEU A 347 15.55 10.09 -20.41
C LEU A 347 16.60 10.99 -21.06
N VAL A 348 17.86 10.70 -20.76
CA VAL A 348 19.00 11.32 -21.45
C VAL A 348 19.07 10.77 -22.88
N ALA A 349 19.27 11.65 -23.84
CA ALA A 349 19.36 11.33 -25.25
C ALA A 349 20.53 10.35 -25.56
#